data_a3b56636c5bc1386664b584b5c90ee6b
#
_entry.id   a3b56636c5bc1386664b584b5c90ee6b
#
_cell.length_a   1.000
_cell.length_b   1.000
_cell.length_c   1.000
_cell.angle_alpha   90.00
_cell.angle_beta   90.00
_cell.angle_gamma   90.00
#
_symmetry.space_group_name_H-M   'P 1'
#
loop_
_entity.id
_entity.type
_entity.pdbx_description
1 polymer ?
#
loop_
_entity_poly.entity_id
_entity_poly.type
_entity_poly.pdbx_seq_one_letter_code
_entity_poly.pdbx_strand_id
1 'polypeptide(L)'
;RVTLIGNVGVDNGSDYIFKAMEQHGVNTAGVRRCAGEDTGSSFIFLAPNGESVIAILSGANASLTPDDITSNERLFDNAGYCLIQTEIPLESAKVTAITARRHHAKTIIKPSSCDYLPDSIVANADILVPNEHELAIIETEGKTMEDKAAHLLERGAGCVIVTQGEHGCYLRGQNVECHYPAADFTPVDSTGAGDAFISALASYLMYGYTVRQAVEIATYAAGYSITRKGVIPSLIDRLSLDAYVHHSEQ
;
A
#
# COMPACT_ATOMS: atom_id res chain seq x y z
N ARG A 1 -4.99 -15.51 3.20
CA ARG A 1 -3.57 -15.93 3.15
C ARG A 1 -2.78 -14.90 2.35
N VAL A 2 -1.58 -14.51 2.84
CA VAL A 2 -0.70 -13.52 2.22
C VAL A 2 0.61 -14.20 1.81
N THR A 3 1.14 -13.85 0.63
CA THR A 3 2.47 -14.23 0.15
C THR A 3 3.24 -12.95 -0.19
N LEU A 4 4.50 -12.86 0.24
CA LEU A 4 5.37 -11.73 -0.03
C LEU A 4 6.44 -12.10 -1.06
N ILE A 5 6.65 -11.21 -2.03
CA ILE A 5 7.78 -11.22 -2.96
C ILE A 5 8.60 -9.96 -2.68
N GLY A 6 9.90 -10.11 -2.49
CA GLY A 6 10.79 -9.00 -2.19
C GLY A 6 12.20 -9.45 -1.87
N ASN A 7 13.07 -8.50 -1.59
CA ASN A 7 14.45 -8.74 -1.22
C ASN A 7 14.76 -8.17 0.17
N VAL A 8 15.63 -8.85 0.90
CA VAL A 8 16.20 -8.38 2.16
C VAL A 8 17.71 -8.64 2.17
N GLY A 9 18.45 -7.99 3.03
CA GLY A 9 19.87 -8.26 3.24
C GLY A 9 20.12 -9.54 4.03
N VAL A 10 21.38 -9.79 4.35
CA VAL A 10 21.82 -10.86 5.27
C VAL A 10 22.27 -10.21 6.57
N ASP A 11 21.32 -9.75 7.37
CA ASP A 11 21.53 -8.95 8.57
C ASP A 11 20.45 -9.18 9.63
N ASN A 12 20.61 -8.58 10.81
CA ASN A 12 19.64 -8.66 11.91
C ASN A 12 18.27 -8.08 11.55
N GLY A 13 18.22 -7.09 10.65
CA GLY A 13 16.97 -6.50 10.15
C GLY A 13 16.13 -7.55 9.42
N SER A 14 16.75 -8.30 8.52
CA SER A 14 16.09 -9.38 7.80
C SER A 14 15.58 -10.49 8.73
N ASP A 15 16.35 -10.85 9.76
CA ASP A 15 15.93 -11.86 10.74
C ASP A 15 14.69 -11.40 11.54
N TYR A 16 14.66 -10.11 11.91
CA TYR A 16 13.49 -9.50 12.55
C TYR A 16 12.26 -9.57 11.63
N ILE A 17 12.41 -9.20 10.35
CA ILE A 17 11.32 -9.23 9.35
C ILE A 17 10.80 -10.66 9.16
N PHE A 18 11.67 -11.65 8.96
CA PHE A 18 11.25 -13.04 8.79
C PHE A 18 10.49 -13.56 10.01
N LYS A 19 10.98 -13.26 11.22
CA LYS A 19 10.31 -13.63 12.46
C LYS A 19 8.91 -13.01 12.57
N ALA A 20 8.76 -11.73 12.23
CA ALA A 20 7.47 -11.07 12.23
C ALA A 20 6.51 -11.69 11.20
N MET A 21 6.99 -11.95 9.98
CA MET A 21 6.19 -12.60 8.94
C MET A 21 5.72 -14.00 9.34
N GLU A 22 6.60 -14.79 9.96
CA GLU A 22 6.27 -16.13 10.46
C GLU A 22 5.18 -16.07 11.55
N GLN A 23 5.32 -15.15 12.50
CA GLN A 23 4.33 -14.94 13.58
C GLN A 23 2.93 -14.61 13.05
N HIS A 24 2.85 -13.93 11.90
CA HIS A 24 1.59 -13.54 11.26
C HIS A 24 1.18 -14.47 10.10
N GLY A 25 1.86 -15.59 9.91
CA GLY A 25 1.52 -16.60 8.91
C GLY A 25 1.66 -16.12 7.46
N VAL A 26 2.56 -15.14 7.20
CA VAL A 26 2.88 -14.67 5.86
C VAL A 26 3.81 -15.67 5.17
N ASN A 27 3.45 -16.11 3.97
CA ASN A 27 4.31 -16.97 3.14
C ASN A 27 5.46 -16.14 2.55
N THR A 28 6.68 -16.53 2.88
CA THR A 28 7.93 -15.85 2.48
C THR A 28 8.66 -16.54 1.35
N ALA A 29 8.04 -17.48 0.65
CA ALA A 29 8.69 -18.27 -0.41
C ALA A 29 9.23 -17.41 -1.56
N GLY A 30 8.69 -16.18 -1.75
CA GLY A 30 9.17 -15.21 -2.73
C GLY A 30 10.17 -14.19 -2.16
N VAL A 31 10.60 -14.32 -0.90
CA VAL A 31 11.54 -13.36 -0.29
C VAL A 31 12.96 -13.90 -0.39
N ARG A 32 13.83 -13.14 -1.07
CA ARG A 32 15.23 -13.49 -1.29
C ARG A 32 16.14 -12.74 -0.31
N ARG A 33 17.11 -13.43 0.29
CA ARG A 33 18.22 -12.83 1.02
C ARG A 33 19.37 -12.54 0.07
N CYS A 34 19.75 -11.27 -0.04
CA CYS A 34 20.80 -10.77 -0.92
C CYS A 34 22.11 -10.62 -0.16
N ALA A 35 23.10 -11.47 -0.46
CA ALA A 35 24.41 -11.37 0.15
C ALA A 35 25.14 -10.10 -0.32
N GLY A 36 25.73 -9.37 0.62
CA GLY A 36 26.45 -8.13 0.34
C GLY A 36 25.58 -6.87 0.27
N GLU A 37 24.28 -7.00 0.52
CA GLU A 37 23.34 -5.88 0.63
C GLU A 37 22.76 -5.81 2.05
N ASP A 38 22.43 -4.60 2.49
CA ASP A 38 21.71 -4.38 3.74
C ASP A 38 20.20 -4.45 3.49
N THR A 39 19.44 -4.85 4.51
CA THR A 39 17.97 -4.75 4.48
C THR A 39 17.54 -3.29 4.38
N GLY A 40 16.54 -3.00 3.55
CA GLY A 40 15.98 -1.65 3.42
C GLY A 40 15.56 -1.09 4.79
N SER A 41 15.85 0.19 5.02
CA SER A 41 15.63 0.85 6.30
C SER A 41 15.14 2.28 6.10
N SER A 42 14.33 2.77 7.03
CA SER A 42 13.92 4.17 7.06
C SER A 42 14.25 4.80 8.42
N PHE A 43 14.67 6.05 8.41
CA PHE A 43 14.97 6.84 9.60
C PHE A 43 14.03 8.05 9.61
N ILE A 44 13.27 8.19 10.68
CA ILE A 44 12.34 9.28 10.86
C ILE A 44 12.96 10.28 11.84
N PHE A 45 13.24 11.49 11.35
CA PHE A 45 13.74 12.60 12.14
C PHE A 45 12.57 13.52 12.49
N LEU A 46 12.28 13.66 13.78
CA LEU A 46 11.23 14.55 14.27
C LEU A 46 11.83 15.86 14.73
N ALA A 47 11.38 16.97 14.16
CA ALA A 47 11.74 18.31 14.62
C ALA A 47 10.89 18.71 15.83
N PRO A 48 11.37 19.67 16.69
CA PRO A 48 10.61 20.13 17.86
C PRO A 48 9.25 20.78 17.53
N ASN A 49 9.08 21.25 16.30
CA ASN A 49 7.81 21.81 15.79
C ASN A 49 6.83 20.77 15.29
N GLY A 50 7.16 19.46 15.39
CA GLY A 50 6.32 18.35 14.93
C GLY A 50 6.51 17.95 13.46
N GLU A 51 7.30 18.69 12.69
CA GLU A 51 7.65 18.28 11.32
C GLU A 51 8.54 17.05 11.33
N SER A 52 8.36 16.16 10.33
CA SER A 52 9.19 14.98 10.17
C SER A 52 9.88 14.97 8.81
N VAL A 53 11.13 14.49 8.82
CA VAL A 53 11.89 14.16 7.61
C VAL A 53 12.17 12.66 7.65
N ILE A 54 11.85 11.97 6.57
CA ILE A 54 12.09 10.52 6.43
C ILE A 54 13.24 10.31 5.45
N ALA A 55 14.33 9.72 5.93
CA ALA A 55 15.43 9.26 5.09
C ALA A 55 15.25 7.76 4.83
N ILE A 56 15.16 7.38 3.54
CA ILE A 56 14.98 6.00 3.10
C ILE A 56 16.29 5.48 2.53
N LEU A 57 16.76 4.35 3.06
CA LEU A 57 17.84 3.55 2.50
C LEU A 57 17.20 2.32 1.86
N SER A 58 17.15 2.28 0.54
CA SER A 58 16.47 1.22 -0.20
C SER A 58 17.08 -0.17 0.05
N GLY A 59 18.42 -0.25 0.26
CA GLY A 59 19.08 -1.53 0.48
C GLY A 59 18.69 -2.56 -0.57
N ALA A 60 18.47 -3.79 -0.17
CA ALA A 60 18.10 -4.90 -1.03
C ALA A 60 16.78 -4.70 -1.81
N ASN A 61 15.91 -3.75 -1.40
CA ASN A 61 14.72 -3.42 -2.20
C ASN A 61 15.10 -2.90 -3.60
N ALA A 62 16.22 -2.14 -3.72
CA ALA A 62 16.68 -1.62 -4.99
C ALA A 62 17.19 -2.70 -5.96
N SER A 63 17.51 -3.88 -5.47
CA SER A 63 18.01 -5.01 -6.28
C SER A 63 16.92 -6.00 -6.72
N LEU A 64 15.64 -5.73 -6.41
CA LEU A 64 14.54 -6.55 -6.89
C LEU A 64 14.37 -6.37 -8.41
N THR A 65 14.62 -7.43 -9.17
CA THR A 65 14.61 -7.39 -10.63
C THR A 65 13.31 -7.94 -11.24
N PRO A 66 12.99 -7.61 -12.50
CA PRO A 66 11.92 -8.28 -13.24
C PRO A 66 12.05 -9.81 -13.28
N ASP A 67 13.28 -10.33 -13.34
CA ASP A 67 13.54 -11.77 -13.34
C ASP A 67 13.19 -12.41 -11.98
N ASP A 68 13.38 -11.70 -10.86
CA ASP A 68 12.93 -12.15 -9.55
C ASP A 68 11.41 -12.32 -9.51
N ILE A 69 10.66 -11.42 -10.16
CA ILE A 69 9.21 -11.50 -10.26
C ILE A 69 8.78 -12.69 -11.13
N THR A 70 9.36 -12.82 -12.32
CA THR A 70 9.00 -13.90 -13.27
C THR A 70 9.39 -15.28 -12.74
N SER A 71 10.49 -15.40 -12.01
CA SER A 71 10.91 -16.66 -11.35
C SER A 71 9.92 -17.09 -10.25
N ASN A 72 9.17 -16.14 -9.70
CA ASN A 72 8.15 -16.35 -8.67
C ASN A 72 6.71 -16.33 -9.23
N GLU A 73 6.53 -16.42 -10.55
CA GLU A 73 5.23 -16.27 -11.22
C GLU A 73 4.14 -17.19 -10.64
N ARG A 74 4.49 -18.42 -10.24
CA ARG A 74 3.54 -19.37 -9.63
C ARG A 74 2.93 -18.88 -8.30
N LEU A 75 3.54 -17.92 -7.63
CA LEU A 75 3.00 -17.34 -6.39
C LEU A 75 1.78 -16.44 -6.66
N PHE A 76 1.55 -16.05 -7.91
CA PHE A 76 0.35 -15.32 -8.33
C PHE A 76 -0.85 -16.24 -8.61
N ASP A 77 -0.65 -17.56 -8.69
CA ASP A 77 -1.73 -18.52 -8.93
C ASP A 77 -2.78 -18.42 -7.81
N ASN A 78 -4.03 -18.21 -8.22
CA ASN A 78 -5.19 -18.04 -7.33
C ASN A 78 -5.10 -16.83 -6.39
N ALA A 79 -4.23 -15.86 -6.65
CA ALA A 79 -4.26 -14.59 -5.95
C ALA A 79 -5.48 -13.77 -6.40
N GLY A 80 -6.28 -13.26 -5.47
CA GLY A 80 -7.39 -12.37 -5.80
C GLY A 80 -6.91 -10.93 -5.97
N TYR A 81 -5.92 -10.52 -5.16
CA TYR A 81 -5.33 -9.18 -5.21
C TYR A 81 -3.80 -9.25 -5.11
N CYS A 82 -3.13 -8.33 -5.77
CA CYS A 82 -1.71 -8.06 -5.67
C CYS A 82 -1.50 -6.62 -5.21
N LEU A 83 -0.92 -6.43 -4.03
CA LEU A 83 -0.53 -5.12 -3.51
C LEU A 83 0.89 -4.82 -3.95
N ILE A 84 1.10 -3.65 -4.54
CA ILE A 84 2.39 -3.23 -5.09
C ILE A 84 2.74 -1.86 -4.51
N GLN A 85 3.92 -1.75 -3.92
CA GLN A 85 4.53 -0.48 -3.54
C GLN A 85 5.66 -0.13 -4.50
N THR A 86 5.92 1.14 -4.75
CA THR A 86 6.97 1.58 -5.67
C THR A 86 8.30 1.91 -4.98
N GLU A 87 8.52 1.42 -3.76
CA GLU A 87 9.83 1.45 -3.08
C GLU A 87 10.79 0.38 -3.60
N ILE A 88 10.53 -0.14 -4.77
CA ILE A 88 11.30 -1.07 -5.59
C ILE A 88 11.53 -0.45 -6.97
N PRO A 89 12.42 -0.99 -7.81
CA PRO A 89 12.58 -0.51 -9.18
C PRO A 89 11.25 -0.52 -9.95
N LEU A 90 10.92 0.60 -10.60
CA LEU A 90 9.64 0.77 -11.30
C LEU A 90 9.41 -0.30 -12.40
N GLU A 91 10.48 -0.78 -13.03
CA GLU A 91 10.37 -1.87 -14.01
C GLU A 91 9.90 -3.18 -13.34
N SER A 92 10.35 -3.46 -12.13
CA SER A 92 9.89 -4.62 -11.35
C SER A 92 8.43 -4.43 -10.89
N ALA A 93 8.05 -3.23 -10.47
CA ALA A 93 6.66 -2.90 -10.15
C ALA A 93 5.73 -3.09 -11.36
N LYS A 94 6.17 -2.63 -12.55
CA LYS A 94 5.45 -2.81 -13.82
C LYS A 94 5.28 -4.30 -14.17
N VAL A 95 6.36 -5.08 -14.12
CA VAL A 95 6.31 -6.52 -14.41
C VAL A 95 5.40 -7.23 -13.40
N THR A 96 5.44 -6.83 -12.13
CA THR A 96 4.54 -7.35 -11.09
C THR A 96 3.07 -7.09 -11.44
N ALA A 97 2.72 -5.86 -11.83
CA ALA A 97 1.34 -5.50 -12.18
C ALA A 97 0.85 -6.29 -13.42
N ILE A 98 1.68 -6.40 -14.45
CA ILE A 98 1.37 -7.18 -15.67
C ILE A 98 1.20 -8.67 -15.32
N THR A 99 2.08 -9.24 -14.50
CA THR A 99 2.01 -10.65 -14.09
C THR A 99 0.76 -10.92 -13.26
N ALA A 100 0.44 -10.06 -12.29
CA ALA A 100 -0.78 -10.16 -11.50
C ALA A 100 -2.03 -10.24 -12.40
N ARG A 101 -2.14 -9.34 -13.38
CA ARG A 101 -3.27 -9.33 -14.32
C ARG A 101 -3.32 -10.58 -15.21
N ARG A 102 -2.19 -11.11 -15.67
CA ARG A 102 -2.15 -12.39 -16.40
C ARG A 102 -2.71 -13.55 -15.59
N HIS A 103 -2.50 -13.52 -14.27
CA HIS A 103 -3.04 -14.49 -13.31
C HIS A 103 -4.42 -14.11 -12.75
N HIS A 104 -5.09 -13.13 -13.37
CA HIS A 104 -6.43 -12.65 -12.99
C HIS A 104 -6.51 -12.05 -11.58
N ALA A 105 -5.38 -11.71 -10.96
CA ALA A 105 -5.35 -10.95 -9.72
C ALA A 105 -5.57 -9.46 -10.02
N LYS A 106 -6.39 -8.80 -9.22
CA LYS A 106 -6.55 -7.34 -9.26
C LYS A 106 -5.37 -6.66 -8.58
N THR A 107 -4.98 -5.51 -9.07
CA THR A 107 -3.83 -4.77 -8.56
C THR A 107 -4.25 -3.59 -7.71
N ILE A 108 -3.63 -3.44 -6.54
CA ILE A 108 -3.70 -2.24 -5.71
C ILE A 108 -2.30 -1.67 -5.66
N ILE A 109 -2.10 -0.46 -6.19
CA ILE A 109 -0.78 0.15 -6.30
C ILE A 109 -0.68 1.37 -5.38
N LYS A 110 0.34 1.38 -4.51
CA LYS A 110 0.72 2.50 -3.67
C LYS A 110 1.96 3.15 -4.26
N PRO A 111 1.88 4.38 -4.80
CA PRO A 111 3.01 5.05 -5.44
C PRO A 111 3.92 5.73 -4.40
N SER A 112 4.55 4.95 -3.53
CA SER A 112 5.46 5.44 -2.50
C SER A 112 6.83 5.76 -3.08
N SER A 113 7.46 6.87 -2.63
CA SER A 113 8.88 7.17 -2.89
C SER A 113 9.29 7.16 -4.38
N CYS A 114 8.39 7.52 -5.30
CA CYS A 114 8.70 7.66 -6.71
C CYS A 114 8.52 9.11 -7.19
N ASP A 115 9.40 9.57 -8.10
CA ASP A 115 9.36 10.91 -8.67
C ASP A 115 8.37 11.04 -9.84
N TYR A 116 7.92 9.91 -10.37
CA TYR A 116 6.91 9.81 -11.43
C TYR A 116 6.33 8.41 -11.49
N LEU A 117 5.15 8.25 -12.07
CA LEU A 117 4.52 6.95 -12.28
C LEU A 117 4.24 6.75 -13.78
N PRO A 118 4.91 5.78 -14.45
CA PRO A 118 4.72 5.52 -15.89
C PRO A 118 3.28 5.08 -16.21
N ASP A 119 2.78 5.45 -17.39
CA ASP A 119 1.45 5.01 -17.87
C ASP A 119 1.31 3.50 -17.89
N SER A 120 2.42 2.79 -18.16
CA SER A 120 2.44 1.32 -18.13
C SER A 120 2.18 0.73 -16.73
N ILE A 121 2.36 1.49 -15.66
CA ILE A 121 1.97 1.11 -14.30
C ILE A 121 0.55 1.60 -14.02
N VAL A 122 0.25 2.85 -14.32
CA VAL A 122 -1.08 3.46 -14.11
C VAL A 122 -2.17 2.64 -14.79
N ALA A 123 -2.00 2.28 -16.07
CA ALA A 123 -2.95 1.49 -16.86
C ALA A 123 -3.10 0.03 -16.37
N ASN A 124 -2.21 -0.43 -15.51
CA ASN A 124 -2.29 -1.75 -14.87
C ASN A 124 -2.75 -1.68 -13.40
N ALA A 125 -3.14 -0.51 -12.90
CA ALA A 125 -3.70 -0.35 -11.57
C ALA A 125 -5.23 -0.49 -11.61
N ASP A 126 -5.78 -1.56 -11.04
CA ASP A 126 -7.22 -1.63 -10.78
C ASP A 126 -7.62 -0.61 -9.72
N ILE A 127 -6.76 -0.40 -8.71
CA ILE A 127 -6.90 0.64 -7.69
C ILE A 127 -5.53 1.29 -7.47
N LEU A 128 -5.45 2.62 -7.61
CA LEU A 128 -4.27 3.41 -7.30
C LEU A 128 -4.52 4.20 -6.00
N VAL A 129 -3.61 4.11 -5.04
CA VAL A 129 -3.81 4.65 -3.68
C VAL A 129 -2.68 5.62 -3.30
N PRO A 130 -2.58 6.81 -3.91
CA PRO A 130 -1.66 7.85 -3.47
C PRO A 130 -2.18 8.55 -2.21
N ASN A 131 -1.28 9.18 -1.45
CA ASN A 131 -1.64 10.30 -0.60
C ASN A 131 -1.60 11.60 -1.41
N GLU A 132 -2.01 12.75 -0.80
CA GLU A 132 -2.03 14.04 -1.50
C GLU A 132 -0.65 14.46 -2.03
N HIS A 133 0.41 14.21 -1.28
CA HIS A 133 1.78 14.52 -1.68
C HIS A 133 2.23 13.63 -2.85
N GLU A 134 2.02 12.34 -2.75
CA GLU A 134 2.31 11.38 -3.83
C GLU A 134 1.52 11.71 -5.09
N LEU A 135 0.22 12.05 -4.96
CA LEU A 135 -0.60 12.46 -6.08
C LEU A 135 -0.03 13.70 -6.79
N ALA A 136 0.43 14.70 -6.03
CA ALA A 136 1.03 15.90 -6.60
C ALA A 136 2.31 15.62 -7.40
N ILE A 137 3.05 14.57 -7.03
CA ILE A 137 4.28 14.16 -7.72
C ILE A 137 3.97 13.34 -8.98
N ILE A 138 3.10 12.33 -8.88
CA ILE A 138 2.84 11.39 -9.99
C ILE A 138 1.91 11.96 -11.05
N GLU A 139 1.16 13.04 -10.74
CA GLU A 139 0.27 13.75 -11.65
C GLU A 139 0.45 15.25 -11.51
N THR A 140 1.06 15.85 -12.54
CA THR A 140 1.37 17.28 -12.59
C THR A 140 0.31 18.10 -13.31
N GLU A 141 -0.51 17.46 -14.11
CA GLU A 141 -1.65 18.10 -14.77
C GLU A 141 -2.86 18.16 -13.83
N GLY A 142 -3.68 19.21 -13.98
CA GLY A 142 -4.80 19.46 -13.10
C GLY A 142 -4.48 20.41 -11.95
N LYS A 143 -5.48 21.23 -11.58
CA LYS A 143 -5.35 22.26 -10.55
C LYS A 143 -5.77 21.76 -9.18
N THR A 144 -6.73 20.87 -9.14
CA THR A 144 -7.27 20.30 -7.91
C THR A 144 -6.89 18.83 -7.77
N MET A 145 -7.08 18.28 -6.60
CA MET A 145 -6.92 16.84 -6.33
C MET A 145 -7.88 16.01 -7.22
N GLU A 146 -9.10 16.49 -7.38
CA GLU A 146 -10.13 15.84 -8.19
C GLU A 146 -9.74 15.82 -9.67
N ASP A 147 -9.19 16.94 -10.20
CA ASP A 147 -8.67 17.01 -11.57
C ASP A 147 -7.56 15.97 -11.77
N LYS A 148 -6.59 15.92 -10.85
CA LYS A 148 -5.47 14.97 -10.91
C LYS A 148 -5.93 13.51 -10.84
N ALA A 149 -6.89 13.21 -9.96
CA ALA A 149 -7.47 11.88 -9.88
C ALA A 149 -8.23 11.51 -11.17
N ALA A 150 -8.92 12.46 -11.80
CA ALA A 150 -9.57 12.25 -13.09
C ALA A 150 -8.58 11.97 -14.21
N HIS A 151 -7.47 12.72 -14.29
CA HIS A 151 -6.40 12.46 -15.27
C HIS A 151 -5.77 11.07 -15.09
N LEU A 152 -5.58 10.60 -13.85
CA LEU A 152 -5.09 9.23 -13.63
C LEU A 152 -6.07 8.16 -14.14
N LEU A 153 -7.39 8.41 -14.08
CA LEU A 153 -8.39 7.52 -14.71
C LEU A 153 -8.27 7.57 -16.24
N GLU A 154 -8.06 8.75 -16.84
CA GLU A 154 -7.84 8.90 -18.27
C GLU A 154 -6.55 8.19 -18.74
N ARG A 155 -5.51 8.16 -17.90
CA ARG A 155 -4.28 7.39 -18.11
C ARG A 155 -4.46 5.87 -17.91
N GLY A 156 -5.66 5.42 -17.52
CA GLY A 156 -6.05 4.02 -17.50
C GLY A 156 -6.18 3.37 -16.13
N ALA A 157 -6.05 4.09 -15.03
CA ALA A 157 -6.35 3.56 -13.70
C ALA A 157 -7.83 3.20 -13.61
N GLY A 158 -8.16 2.07 -12.98
CA GLY A 158 -9.55 1.66 -12.80
C GLY A 158 -10.28 2.48 -11.74
N CYS A 159 -9.56 2.85 -10.68
CA CYS A 159 -10.06 3.64 -9.55
C CYS A 159 -8.87 4.32 -8.86
N VAL A 160 -9.07 5.54 -8.36
CA VAL A 160 -8.09 6.31 -7.59
C VAL A 160 -8.66 6.59 -6.20
N ILE A 161 -7.89 6.29 -5.17
CA ILE A 161 -8.23 6.60 -3.78
C ILE A 161 -7.12 7.49 -3.22
N VAL A 162 -7.42 8.74 -2.94
CA VAL A 162 -6.43 9.70 -2.39
C VAL A 162 -6.61 9.77 -0.88
N THR A 163 -5.60 9.36 -0.12
CA THR A 163 -5.63 9.50 1.35
C THR A 163 -5.19 10.89 1.77
N GLN A 164 -5.93 11.52 2.70
CA GLN A 164 -5.81 12.94 3.08
C GLN A 164 -5.57 13.12 4.59
N GLY A 165 -4.99 12.12 5.26
CA GLY A 165 -4.70 12.16 6.69
C GLY A 165 -5.94 12.47 7.54
N GLU A 166 -5.93 13.58 8.26
CA GLU A 166 -7.04 14.02 9.13
C GLU A 166 -8.33 14.39 8.38
N HIS A 167 -8.25 14.57 7.06
CA HIS A 167 -9.40 14.85 6.20
C HIS A 167 -10.05 13.58 5.63
N GLY A 168 -9.47 12.39 5.93
CA GLY A 168 -10.00 11.11 5.47
C GLY A 168 -9.48 10.69 4.10
N CYS A 169 -10.36 10.41 3.14
CA CYS A 169 -9.93 10.07 1.78
C CYS A 169 -10.99 10.41 0.73
N TYR A 170 -10.51 10.53 -0.51
CA TYR A 170 -11.31 10.77 -1.70
C TYR A 170 -11.24 9.56 -2.63
N LEU A 171 -12.38 9.07 -3.08
CA LEU A 171 -12.54 7.97 -4.02
C LEU A 171 -13.04 8.49 -5.36
N ARG A 172 -12.32 8.20 -6.44
CA ARG A 172 -12.71 8.47 -7.82
C ARG A 172 -12.60 7.22 -8.68
N GLY A 173 -13.70 6.83 -9.31
CA GLY A 173 -13.78 5.78 -10.33
C GLY A 173 -14.68 6.23 -11.47
N GLN A 174 -14.90 5.39 -12.49
CA GLN A 174 -15.69 5.76 -13.67
C GLN A 174 -17.11 6.24 -13.32
N ASN A 175 -17.78 5.60 -12.36
CA ASN A 175 -19.17 5.89 -11.98
C ASN A 175 -19.29 6.14 -10.46
N VAL A 176 -18.21 6.47 -9.79
CA VAL A 176 -18.18 6.73 -8.36
C VAL A 176 -17.27 7.89 -8.06
N GLU A 177 -17.78 8.79 -7.24
CA GLU A 177 -17.04 9.90 -6.66
C GLU A 177 -17.56 10.10 -5.24
N CYS A 178 -16.67 10.07 -4.25
CA CYS A 178 -17.09 10.14 -2.86
C CYS A 178 -15.93 10.58 -1.95
N HIS A 179 -16.24 11.45 -0.98
CA HIS A 179 -15.35 11.77 0.13
C HIS A 179 -15.77 10.99 1.37
N TYR A 180 -14.78 10.44 2.07
CA TYR A 180 -14.95 9.74 3.33
C TYR A 180 -14.23 10.54 4.42
N PRO A 181 -14.91 10.97 5.49
CA PRO A 181 -14.25 11.66 6.59
C PRO A 181 -13.27 10.73 7.30
N ALA A 182 -12.24 11.29 7.91
CA ALA A 182 -11.37 10.53 8.80
C ALA A 182 -12.16 9.94 9.97
N ALA A 183 -11.75 8.79 10.45
CA ALA A 183 -12.28 8.23 11.69
C ALA A 183 -11.81 9.09 12.89
N ASP A 184 -12.70 9.30 13.85
CA ASP A 184 -12.45 10.14 15.02
C ASP A 184 -11.55 9.43 16.04
N PHE A 185 -10.23 9.55 15.82
CA PHE A 185 -9.20 9.03 16.72
C PHE A 185 -8.18 10.12 17.06
N THR A 186 -7.70 10.10 18.30
CA THR A 186 -6.61 11.00 18.73
C THR A 186 -5.26 10.42 18.24
N PRO A 187 -4.53 11.13 17.37
CA PRO A 187 -3.28 10.62 16.82
C PRO A 187 -2.15 10.62 17.87
N VAL A 188 -1.37 9.53 17.87
CA VAL A 188 -0.14 9.35 18.67
C VAL A 188 1.07 9.19 17.75
N ASP A 189 0.91 8.38 16.67
CA ASP A 189 1.97 8.11 15.70
C ASP A 189 1.31 7.71 14.37
N SER A 190 1.50 8.50 13.32
CA SER A 190 0.89 8.26 12.01
C SER A 190 1.66 7.28 11.12
N THR A 191 2.79 6.75 11.62
CA THR A 191 3.62 5.82 10.85
C THR A 191 2.86 4.52 10.57
N GLY A 192 2.80 4.12 9.30
CA GLY A 192 2.10 2.90 8.88
C GLY A 192 0.59 3.05 8.65
N ALA A 193 0.01 4.25 8.82
CA ALA A 193 -1.43 4.46 8.56
C ALA A 193 -1.82 4.10 7.11
N GLY A 194 -0.98 4.44 6.13
CA GLY A 194 -1.16 4.05 4.73
C GLY A 194 -1.13 2.53 4.53
N ASP A 195 -0.26 1.82 5.25
CA ASP A 195 -0.15 0.35 5.19
C ASP A 195 -1.38 -0.31 5.84
N ALA A 196 -1.86 0.22 6.96
CA ALA A 196 -3.10 -0.20 7.59
C ALA A 196 -4.29 0.00 6.64
N PHE A 197 -4.36 1.16 5.95
CA PHE A 197 -5.40 1.46 4.97
C PHE A 197 -5.42 0.44 3.83
N ILE A 198 -4.31 0.26 3.10
CA ILE A 198 -4.29 -0.62 1.92
C ILE A 198 -4.46 -2.09 2.28
N SER A 199 -3.98 -2.53 3.44
CA SER A 199 -4.15 -3.92 3.90
C SER A 199 -5.60 -4.22 4.28
N ALA A 200 -6.29 -3.30 4.97
CA ALA A 200 -7.72 -3.41 5.26
C ALA A 200 -8.55 -3.35 3.96
N LEU A 201 -8.28 -2.38 3.07
CA LEU A 201 -8.91 -2.25 1.77
C LEU A 201 -8.86 -3.58 0.99
N ALA A 202 -7.66 -4.14 0.82
CA ALA A 202 -7.48 -5.41 0.10
C ALA A 202 -8.21 -6.57 0.77
N SER A 203 -8.17 -6.64 2.10
CA SER A 203 -8.80 -7.72 2.86
C SER A 203 -10.31 -7.72 2.69
N TYR A 204 -10.96 -6.57 2.82
CA TYR A 204 -12.42 -6.49 2.71
C TYR A 204 -12.91 -6.61 1.26
N LEU A 205 -12.15 -6.13 0.28
CA LEU A 205 -12.39 -6.45 -1.13
C LEU A 205 -12.31 -7.97 -1.40
N MET A 206 -11.37 -8.68 -0.78
CA MET A 206 -11.28 -10.15 -0.84
C MET A 206 -12.46 -10.85 -0.18
N TYR A 207 -13.09 -10.24 0.83
CA TYR A 207 -14.31 -10.77 1.46
C TYR A 207 -15.58 -10.45 0.67
N GLY A 208 -15.47 -9.75 -0.47
CA GLY A 208 -16.59 -9.45 -1.36
C GLY A 208 -17.31 -8.13 -1.08
N TYR A 209 -16.78 -7.30 -0.20
CA TYR A 209 -17.29 -5.94 0.00
C TYR A 209 -17.08 -5.08 -1.24
N THR A 210 -17.98 -4.14 -1.46
CA THR A 210 -17.82 -3.14 -2.53
C THR A 210 -16.63 -2.21 -2.22
N VAL A 211 -16.09 -1.55 -3.25
CA VAL A 211 -14.99 -0.58 -3.06
C VAL A 211 -15.39 0.52 -2.05
N ARG A 212 -16.63 0.99 -2.09
CA ARG A 212 -17.13 2.01 -1.14
C ARG A 212 -17.05 1.53 0.30
N GLN A 213 -17.57 0.35 0.59
CA GLN A 213 -17.54 -0.23 1.93
C GLN A 213 -16.11 -0.52 2.39
N ALA A 214 -15.28 -1.08 1.49
CA ALA A 214 -13.90 -1.39 1.81
C ALA A 214 -13.07 -0.13 2.11
N VAL A 215 -13.33 1.00 1.43
CA VAL A 215 -12.70 2.30 1.71
C VAL A 215 -13.09 2.83 3.08
N GLU A 216 -14.36 2.75 3.46
CA GLU A 216 -14.84 3.18 4.77
C GLU A 216 -14.16 2.37 5.89
N ILE A 217 -14.12 1.06 5.76
CA ILE A 217 -13.45 0.16 6.70
C ILE A 217 -11.94 0.44 6.75
N ALA A 218 -11.30 0.67 5.61
CA ALA A 218 -9.89 1.00 5.51
C ALA A 218 -9.55 2.33 6.19
N THR A 219 -10.44 3.33 6.08
CA THR A 219 -10.31 4.62 6.77
C THR A 219 -10.35 4.44 8.29
N TYR A 220 -11.24 3.59 8.79
CA TYR A 220 -11.28 3.25 10.21
C TYR A 220 -10.01 2.52 10.67
N ALA A 221 -9.53 1.54 9.90
CA ALA A 221 -8.31 0.79 10.22
C ALA A 221 -7.07 1.70 10.27
N ALA A 222 -6.96 2.65 9.35
CA ALA A 222 -5.92 3.68 9.36
C ALA A 222 -6.01 4.58 10.59
N GLY A 223 -7.22 5.07 10.91
CA GLY A 223 -7.46 5.87 12.10
C GLY A 223 -7.14 5.12 13.40
N TYR A 224 -7.47 3.85 13.49
CA TYR A 224 -7.11 3.02 14.65
C TYR A 224 -5.57 2.88 14.78
N SER A 225 -4.86 2.67 13.67
CA SER A 225 -3.41 2.45 13.70
C SER A 225 -2.64 3.66 14.26
N ILE A 226 -3.11 4.88 14.05
CA ILE A 226 -2.42 6.09 14.55
C ILE A 226 -2.56 6.33 16.05
N THR A 227 -3.36 5.53 16.76
CA THR A 227 -3.57 5.67 18.23
C THR A 227 -2.43 5.12 19.07
N ARG A 228 -1.44 4.47 18.46
CA ARG A 228 -0.35 3.76 19.16
C ARG A 228 0.99 3.99 18.46
N LYS A 229 2.08 3.84 19.22
CA LYS A 229 3.43 3.90 18.67
C LYS A 229 3.83 2.57 18.01
N GLY A 230 4.57 2.69 16.91
CA GLY A 230 5.12 1.56 16.16
C GLY A 230 4.13 0.97 15.15
N VAL A 231 4.65 0.45 14.02
CA VAL A 231 3.82 0.01 12.89
C VAL A 231 3.07 -1.29 13.20
N ILE A 232 3.80 -2.39 13.40
CA ILE A 232 3.18 -3.72 13.60
C ILE A 232 2.26 -3.75 14.84
N PRO A 233 2.66 -3.23 16.02
CA PRO A 233 1.80 -3.26 17.21
C PRO A 233 0.55 -2.39 17.12
N SER A 234 0.51 -1.43 16.18
CA SER A 234 -0.63 -0.52 16.00
C SER A 234 -1.71 -1.07 15.07
N LEU A 235 -1.38 -2.09 14.26
CA LEU A 235 -2.35 -2.66 13.32
C LEU A 235 -3.53 -3.27 14.07
N ILE A 236 -4.73 -2.97 13.58
CA ILE A 236 -5.97 -3.56 14.11
C ILE A 236 -6.05 -5.03 13.71
N ASP A 237 -6.43 -5.89 14.66
CA ASP A 237 -6.70 -7.29 14.35
C ASP A 237 -8.07 -7.46 13.67
N ARG A 238 -8.23 -8.61 13.00
CA ARG A 238 -9.44 -8.90 12.24
C ARG A 238 -10.70 -8.88 13.10
N LEU A 239 -10.66 -9.46 14.28
CA LEU A 239 -11.87 -9.57 15.14
C LEU A 239 -12.36 -8.18 15.56
N SER A 240 -11.44 -7.30 15.92
CA SER A 240 -11.74 -5.92 16.29
C SER A 240 -12.30 -5.12 15.11
N LEU A 241 -11.75 -5.33 13.91
CA LEU A 241 -12.23 -4.64 12.70
C LEU A 241 -13.59 -5.20 12.24
N ASP A 242 -13.81 -6.52 12.28
CA ASP A 242 -15.11 -7.13 11.99
C ASP A 242 -16.19 -6.64 12.98
N ALA A 243 -15.86 -6.44 14.26
CA ALA A 243 -16.78 -5.89 15.24
C ALA A 243 -17.22 -4.46 14.90
N TYR A 244 -16.30 -3.62 14.42
CA TYR A 244 -16.65 -2.28 13.92
C TYR A 244 -17.63 -2.37 12.73
N VAL A 245 -17.35 -3.22 11.75
CA VAL A 245 -18.20 -3.39 10.55
C VAL A 245 -19.63 -3.79 10.96
N HIS A 246 -19.77 -4.77 11.84
CA HIS A 246 -21.10 -5.21 12.29
C HIS A 246 -21.87 -4.15 13.07
N HIS A 247 -21.20 -3.22 13.75
CA HIS A 247 -21.88 -2.10 14.43
C HIS A 247 -22.31 -0.99 13.44
N SER A 248 -21.59 -0.81 12.36
CA SER A 248 -21.92 0.21 11.35
C SER A 248 -23.02 -0.22 10.37
N GLU A 249 -23.35 -1.52 10.32
CA GLU A 249 -24.44 -2.06 9.48
C GLU A 249 -25.81 -2.08 10.22
N GLN A 250 -25.86 -1.74 11.51
CA GLN A 250 -27.08 -1.61 12.31
C GLN A 250 -27.58 -0.18 12.39
#